data_a4989d6efbc0eaee2f28396210765639
#
_entry.id   a4989d6efbc0eaee2f28396210765639
#
_cell.length_a   1.000
_cell.length_b   1.000
_cell.length_c   1.000
_cell.angle_alpha   90.00
_cell.angle_beta   90.00
_cell.angle_gamma   90.00
#
_symmetry.space_group_name_H-M   'P 1'
#
loop_
_entity.id
_entity.type
_entity.pdbx_description
1 polymer ?
#
loop_
_entity_poly.entity_id
_entity_poly.type
_entity_poly.pdbx_seq_one_letter_code
_entity_poly.pdbx_strand_id
1 'polypeptide(L)'
;RGLGDVYKRQMKRLDYSDAKMWYEEGVSQCDAYSIDQLTTIWLSNERMRPSMRSLMNKCLNCLTVKATEDDPDAISKLIIYYSEGIGTPKSEELATYWKEYQEMLLKPAEPEAQPIDSAAVSPKKRMEFFAGYSYSIESPYGITVGGMGQRFGWYVRFKTNMSFMNYTDECNN
;
A
#
# COMPACT_ATOMS: atom_id res chain seq x y z
N ARG A 1 34.09 30.98 -35.40
CA ARG A 1 33.03 30.53 -34.44
C ARG A 1 31.94 29.94 -35.30
N GLY A 2 32.00 28.61 -35.42
CA GLY A 2 31.16 28.22 -36.01
C GLY A 2 30.38 27.00 -36.35
N LEU A 3 30.68 26.26 -37.39
CA LEU A 3 29.92 25.06 -37.78
C LEU A 3 29.87 23.98 -36.65
N GLY A 4 30.92 23.85 -35.85
CA GLY A 4 30.99 22.93 -34.75
C GLY A 4 30.05 23.23 -33.59
N ASP A 5 29.78 24.52 -33.31
CA ASP A 5 28.86 24.91 -32.24
C ASP A 5 27.38 24.76 -32.67
N VAL A 6 27.11 24.95 -33.98
CA VAL A 6 25.80 24.70 -34.56
C VAL A 6 25.49 23.20 -34.58
N TYR A 7 26.45 22.39 -34.98
CA TYR A 7 26.33 20.94 -34.99
C TYR A 7 26.14 20.36 -33.59
N LYS A 8 26.92 20.80 -32.60
CA LYS A 8 26.72 20.40 -31.19
C LYS A 8 25.35 20.80 -30.63
N ARG A 9 24.82 21.96 -31.04
CA ARG A 9 23.45 22.39 -30.62
C ARG A 9 22.39 21.57 -31.34
N GLN A 10 22.60 21.18 -32.59
CA GLN A 10 21.66 20.32 -33.32
C GLN A 10 21.69 18.90 -32.79
N MET A 11 22.88 18.33 -32.51
CA MET A 11 23.00 17.01 -31.88
C MET A 11 22.35 16.98 -30.52
N LYS A 12 22.55 17.99 -29.67
CA LYS A 12 21.80 18.08 -28.40
C LYS A 12 20.28 18.16 -28.57
N ARG A 13 19.80 18.81 -29.65
CA ARG A 13 18.36 18.90 -29.93
C ARG A 13 17.79 17.56 -30.44
N LEU A 14 18.55 16.87 -31.30
CA LEU A 14 18.18 15.53 -31.79
C LEU A 14 18.18 14.51 -30.63
N ASP A 15 19.22 14.52 -29.78
CA ASP A 15 19.34 13.67 -28.62
C ASP A 15 18.16 13.87 -27.65
N TYR A 16 17.70 15.13 -27.46
CA TYR A 16 16.54 15.40 -26.58
C TYR A 16 15.22 14.95 -27.21
N SER A 17 15.06 15.05 -28.54
CA SER A 17 13.84 14.60 -29.22
C SER A 17 13.70 13.08 -29.17
N ASP A 18 14.80 12.40 -29.52
CA ASP A 18 14.86 10.95 -29.53
C ASP A 18 14.79 10.39 -28.08
N ALA A 19 15.52 10.98 -27.14
CA ALA A 19 15.46 10.62 -25.75
C ALA A 19 14.04 10.78 -25.16
N LYS A 20 13.34 11.87 -25.51
CA LYS A 20 11.96 12.08 -25.09
C LYS A 20 11.05 10.94 -25.55
N MET A 21 11.18 10.48 -26.79
CA MET A 21 10.37 9.40 -27.32
C MET A 21 10.59 8.08 -26.55
N TRP A 22 11.85 7.75 -26.26
CA TRP A 22 12.18 6.57 -25.47
C TRP A 22 11.68 6.66 -24.03
N TYR A 23 11.80 7.83 -23.40
CA TYR A 23 11.29 8.04 -22.06
C TYR A 23 9.76 8.05 -22.01
N GLU A 24 9.09 8.53 -23.06
CA GLU A 24 7.63 8.48 -23.16
C GLU A 24 7.12 7.03 -23.20
N GLU A 25 7.81 6.16 -23.93
CA GLU A 25 7.54 4.73 -23.92
C GLU A 25 7.82 4.10 -22.54
N GLY A 26 8.93 4.43 -21.91
CA GLY A 26 9.23 3.99 -20.54
C GLY A 26 8.18 4.42 -19.53
N VAL A 27 7.66 5.64 -19.63
CA VAL A 27 6.58 6.13 -18.76
C VAL A 27 5.28 5.36 -18.98
N SER A 28 5.00 4.89 -20.19
CA SER A 28 3.83 4.04 -20.45
C SER A 28 3.85 2.74 -19.63
N GLN A 29 5.04 2.29 -19.26
CA GLN A 29 5.31 1.12 -18.41
C GLN A 29 5.62 1.49 -16.96
N CYS A 30 5.45 2.75 -16.58
CA CYS A 30 5.80 3.30 -15.26
C CYS A 30 7.26 3.02 -14.84
N ASP A 31 8.20 3.05 -15.81
CA ASP A 31 9.62 2.86 -15.55
C ASP A 31 10.20 4.02 -14.72
N ALA A 32 10.81 3.68 -13.57
CA ALA A 32 11.33 4.66 -12.63
C ALA A 32 12.47 5.51 -13.21
N TYR A 33 13.35 4.91 -14.01
CA TYR A 33 14.46 5.63 -14.64
C TYR A 33 13.95 6.67 -15.63
N SER A 34 12.99 6.31 -16.48
CA SER A 34 12.38 7.22 -17.45
C SER A 34 11.69 8.40 -16.78
N ILE A 35 11.00 8.17 -15.66
CA ILE A 35 10.38 9.22 -14.84
C ILE A 35 11.44 10.17 -14.29
N ASP A 36 12.57 9.66 -13.79
CA ASP A 36 13.66 10.47 -13.24
C ASP A 36 14.32 11.34 -14.31
N GLN A 37 14.60 10.77 -15.47
CA GLN A 37 15.20 11.52 -16.57
C GLN A 37 14.28 12.65 -17.05
N LEU A 38 13.00 12.38 -17.21
CA LEU A 38 12.01 13.39 -17.59
C LEU A 38 11.85 14.49 -16.51
N THR A 39 11.87 14.11 -15.25
CA THR A 39 11.85 15.06 -14.13
C THR A 39 13.08 15.97 -14.16
N THR A 40 14.26 15.40 -14.40
CA THR A 40 15.50 16.17 -14.54
C THR A 40 15.45 17.14 -15.72
N ILE A 41 14.92 16.71 -16.87
CA ILE A 41 14.73 17.57 -18.05
C ILE A 41 13.74 18.69 -17.73
N TRP A 42 12.63 18.40 -17.06
CA TRP A 42 11.64 19.40 -16.64
C TRP A 42 12.24 20.48 -15.74
N LEU A 43 13.02 20.07 -14.74
CA LEU A 43 13.64 20.99 -13.79
C LEU A 43 14.73 21.84 -14.43
N SER A 44 15.53 21.25 -15.34
CA SER A 44 16.65 21.93 -15.98
C SER A 44 16.26 22.82 -17.16
N ASN A 45 15.08 22.61 -17.77
CA ASN A 45 14.72 23.30 -19.01
C ASN A 45 13.29 23.87 -19.00
N GLU A 46 13.15 25.09 -18.52
CA GLU A 46 11.84 25.78 -18.46
C GLU A 46 11.14 25.91 -19.80
N ARG A 47 11.88 26.09 -20.90
CA ARG A 47 11.30 26.25 -22.22
C ARG A 47 10.59 25.01 -22.75
N MET A 48 10.94 23.84 -22.25
CA MET A 48 10.33 22.58 -22.64
C MET A 48 9.09 22.22 -21.80
N ARG A 49 8.90 22.84 -20.65
CA ARG A 49 7.79 22.53 -19.72
C ARG A 49 6.41 22.51 -20.39
N PRO A 50 6.03 23.48 -21.23
CA PRO A 50 4.70 23.44 -21.87
C PRO A 50 4.46 22.20 -22.72
N SER A 51 5.49 21.76 -23.48
CA SER A 51 5.41 20.57 -24.35
C SER A 51 5.47 19.25 -23.61
N MET A 52 5.96 19.25 -22.37
CA MET A 52 6.11 18.06 -21.53
C MET A 52 5.00 17.90 -20.51
N ARG A 53 4.10 18.87 -20.35
CA ARG A 53 3.09 18.89 -19.29
C ARG A 53 2.22 17.63 -19.26
N SER A 54 1.75 17.19 -20.41
CA SER A 54 0.95 15.96 -20.53
C SER A 54 1.74 14.72 -20.12
N LEU A 55 3.01 14.65 -20.49
CA LEU A 55 3.89 13.54 -20.15
C LEU A 55 4.21 13.53 -18.65
N MET A 56 4.47 14.69 -18.05
CA MET A 56 4.69 14.80 -16.62
C MET A 56 3.43 14.46 -15.79
N ASN A 57 2.23 14.70 -16.33
CA ASN A 57 1.00 14.25 -15.71
C ASN A 57 0.88 12.70 -15.72
N LYS A 58 1.30 12.05 -16.80
CA LYS A 58 1.40 10.57 -16.83
C LYS A 58 2.40 10.07 -15.79
N CYS A 59 3.56 10.71 -15.65
CA CYS A 59 4.54 10.38 -14.61
C CYS A 59 3.94 10.51 -13.21
N LEU A 60 3.19 11.58 -12.95
CA LEU A 60 2.49 11.79 -11.69
C LEU A 60 1.52 10.65 -11.37
N ASN A 61 0.73 10.21 -12.37
CA ASN A 61 -0.19 9.10 -12.18
C ASN A 61 0.55 7.79 -11.84
N CYS A 62 1.65 7.49 -12.54
CA CYS A 62 2.49 6.32 -12.22
C CYS A 62 3.06 6.38 -10.80
N LEU A 63 3.57 7.55 -10.38
CA LEU A 63 4.08 7.74 -9.04
C LEU A 63 2.98 7.60 -7.98
N THR A 64 1.78 8.11 -8.26
CA THR A 64 0.64 7.97 -7.34
C THR A 64 0.27 6.51 -7.14
N VAL A 65 0.21 5.70 -8.20
CA VAL A 65 -0.08 4.27 -8.08
C VAL A 65 0.98 3.57 -7.24
N LYS A 66 2.27 3.79 -7.52
CA LYS A 66 3.36 3.19 -6.73
C LYS A 66 3.37 3.67 -5.27
N ALA A 67 3.03 4.92 -5.02
CA ALA A 67 2.95 5.45 -3.66
C ALA A 67 1.80 4.83 -2.85
N THR A 68 0.71 4.41 -3.49
CA THR A 68 -0.35 3.63 -2.82
C THR A 68 0.06 2.19 -2.50
N GLU A 69 1.16 1.72 -3.07
CA GLU A 69 1.82 0.44 -2.77
C GLU A 69 2.94 0.60 -1.73
N ASP A 70 2.99 1.76 -1.04
CA ASP A 70 3.98 2.11 -0.02
C ASP A 70 5.43 2.18 -0.52
N ASP A 71 5.64 2.44 -1.83
CA ASP A 71 6.97 2.65 -2.40
C ASP A 71 7.57 3.97 -1.90
N PRO A 72 8.64 3.95 -1.06
CA PRO A 72 9.20 5.14 -0.45
C PRO A 72 9.82 6.10 -1.47
N ASP A 73 10.35 5.57 -2.56
CA ASP A 73 10.96 6.37 -3.62
C ASP A 73 9.86 7.13 -4.40
N ALA A 74 8.74 6.48 -4.69
CA ALA A 74 7.60 7.11 -5.32
C ALA A 74 6.99 8.21 -4.44
N ILE A 75 6.85 7.98 -3.14
CA ILE A 75 6.35 8.97 -2.17
C ILE A 75 7.27 10.20 -2.14
N SER A 76 8.58 9.99 -2.05
CA SER A 76 9.59 11.07 -2.05
C SER A 76 9.48 11.93 -3.32
N LYS A 77 9.27 11.31 -4.46
CA LYS A 77 9.08 12.00 -5.75
C LYS A 77 7.76 12.76 -5.80
N LEU A 78 6.67 12.20 -5.28
CA LEU A 78 5.38 12.90 -5.20
C LEU A 78 5.45 14.19 -4.39
N ILE A 79 6.21 14.20 -3.30
CA ILE A 79 6.44 15.40 -2.50
C ILE A 79 7.06 16.50 -3.37
N ILE A 80 8.07 16.15 -4.19
CA ILE A 80 8.72 17.09 -5.11
C ILE A 80 7.74 17.55 -6.20
N TYR A 81 6.96 16.64 -6.78
CA TYR A 81 6.00 16.95 -7.84
C TYR A 81 4.95 17.95 -7.38
N TYR A 82 4.41 17.80 -6.18
CA TYR A 82 3.42 18.71 -5.63
C TYR A 82 4.03 20.02 -5.13
N SER A 83 5.24 19.99 -4.56
CA SER A 83 5.92 21.21 -4.09
C SER A 83 6.39 22.12 -5.24
N GLU A 84 6.84 21.53 -6.36
CA GLU A 84 7.34 22.26 -7.53
C GLU A 84 6.27 22.47 -8.62
N GLY A 85 5.15 21.77 -8.54
CA GLY A 85 4.09 21.82 -9.56
C GLY A 85 4.47 21.10 -10.85
N ILE A 86 5.08 19.92 -10.75
CA ILE A 86 5.52 19.13 -11.90
C ILE A 86 4.33 18.32 -12.45
N GLY A 87 3.87 18.66 -13.65
CA GLY A 87 2.71 18.01 -14.28
C GLY A 87 1.35 18.34 -13.65
N THR A 88 1.34 19.01 -12.51
CA THR A 88 0.16 19.41 -11.73
C THR A 88 0.31 20.85 -11.24
N PRO A 89 -0.77 21.54 -10.83
CA PRO A 89 -0.63 22.76 -10.07
C PRO A 89 0.12 22.52 -8.75
N LYS A 90 0.93 23.49 -8.34
CA LYS A 90 1.62 23.43 -7.05
C LYS A 90 0.59 23.34 -5.91
N SER A 91 0.78 22.38 -4.99
CA SER A 91 -0.06 22.18 -3.82
C SER A 91 0.79 21.82 -2.61
N GLU A 92 0.92 22.77 -1.68
CA GLU A 92 1.64 22.53 -0.42
C GLU A 92 0.90 21.57 0.50
N GLU A 93 -0.43 21.53 0.40
CA GLU A 93 -1.27 20.62 1.18
C GLU A 93 -0.99 19.16 0.84
N LEU A 94 -0.97 18.83 -0.47
CA LEU A 94 -0.67 17.48 -0.91
C LEU A 94 0.80 17.09 -0.66
N ALA A 95 1.73 18.04 -0.79
CA ALA A 95 3.12 17.80 -0.45
C ALA A 95 3.29 17.50 1.05
N THR A 96 2.56 18.20 1.92
CA THR A 96 2.57 17.97 3.37
C THR A 96 1.94 16.61 3.70
N TYR A 97 0.80 16.28 3.10
CA TYR A 97 0.14 14.99 3.26
C TYR A 97 1.11 13.82 2.97
N TRP A 98 1.81 13.86 1.84
CA TRP A 98 2.75 12.80 1.48
C TRP A 98 3.99 12.75 2.38
N LYS A 99 4.42 13.89 2.94
CA LYS A 99 5.48 13.93 3.96
C LYS A 99 5.04 13.23 5.25
N GLU A 100 3.86 13.56 5.75
CA GLU A 100 3.32 12.94 6.96
C GLU A 100 3.11 11.43 6.76
N TYR A 101 2.65 11.04 5.56
CA TYR A 101 2.50 9.64 5.20
C TYR A 101 3.85 8.90 5.18
N GLN A 102 4.88 9.50 4.60
CA GLN A 102 6.23 8.97 4.61
C GLN A 102 6.79 8.84 6.04
N GLU A 103 6.59 9.83 6.88
CA GLU A 103 7.00 9.79 8.28
C GLU A 103 6.28 8.68 9.05
N MET A 104 5.01 8.44 8.77
CA MET A 104 4.23 7.37 9.38
C MET A 104 4.77 5.99 8.98
N LEU A 105 5.15 5.80 7.70
CA LEU A 105 5.76 4.55 7.23
C LEU A 105 7.16 4.32 7.82
N LEU A 106 7.92 5.40 8.04
CA LEU A 106 9.27 5.33 8.59
C LEU A 106 9.30 5.18 10.11
N LYS A 107 8.21 5.54 10.81
CA LYS A 107 8.09 5.24 12.23
C LYS A 107 8.04 3.72 12.36
N PRO A 108 9.05 3.08 13.02
CA PRO A 108 8.89 1.70 13.41
C PRO A 108 7.59 1.63 14.18
N ALA A 109 6.74 0.67 13.85
CA ALA A 109 5.55 0.40 14.65
C ALA A 109 6.02 0.37 16.10
N GLU A 110 5.78 1.46 16.82
CA GLU A 110 6.02 1.50 18.25
C GLU A 110 5.19 0.32 18.74
N PRO A 111 5.84 -0.73 19.31
CA PRO A 111 5.05 -1.81 19.84
C PRO A 111 4.04 -1.11 20.72
N GLU A 112 2.75 -1.26 20.42
CA GLU A 112 1.70 -0.74 21.27
C GLU A 112 2.11 -1.14 22.69
N ALA A 113 2.71 -0.20 23.40
CA ALA A 113 3.01 -0.35 24.80
C ALA A 113 1.63 -0.41 25.45
N GLN A 114 1.07 -1.63 25.45
CA GLN A 114 0.04 -1.93 26.41
C GLN A 114 0.58 -1.41 27.72
N PRO A 115 -0.12 -0.54 28.44
CA PRO A 115 0.35 -0.04 29.71
C PRO A 115 0.63 -1.27 30.57
N ILE A 116 1.91 -1.63 30.65
CA ILE A 116 2.39 -2.57 31.64
C ILE A 116 2.26 -1.77 32.93
N ASP A 117 1.08 -1.84 33.54
CA ASP A 117 0.93 -1.55 34.94
C ASP A 117 1.96 -2.41 35.67
N SER A 118 3.09 -1.81 35.94
CA SER A 118 4.15 -2.36 36.79
C SER A 118 3.69 -2.27 38.25
N ALA A 119 2.49 -2.78 38.52
CA ALA A 119 2.09 -3.24 39.83
C ALA A 119 2.39 -4.73 39.82
N ALA A 120 3.38 -5.13 40.61
CA ALA A 120 3.76 -6.50 40.87
C ALA A 120 2.52 -7.30 41.35
N VAL A 121 1.75 -7.84 40.38
CA VAL A 121 0.72 -8.81 40.65
C VAL A 121 1.35 -10.16 40.29
N SER A 122 1.63 -10.92 41.35
CA SER A 122 1.89 -12.37 41.25
C SER A 122 0.95 -12.98 40.21
N PRO A 123 1.41 -13.89 39.35
CA PRO A 123 0.59 -14.48 38.34
C PRO A 123 -0.49 -15.35 39.02
N LYS A 124 -1.63 -14.76 39.33
CA LYS A 124 -2.82 -15.53 39.69
C LYS A 124 -3.11 -16.38 38.46
N LYS A 125 -3.03 -17.70 38.61
CA LYS A 125 -3.42 -18.70 37.61
C LYS A 125 -4.81 -18.38 37.08
N ARG A 126 -4.89 -17.66 36.01
CA ARG A 126 -6.17 -17.39 35.36
C ARG A 126 -6.34 -18.40 34.24
N MET A 127 -7.37 -19.22 34.35
CA MET A 127 -7.81 -20.09 33.28
C MET A 127 -8.61 -19.21 32.30
N GLU A 128 -8.20 -19.17 31.04
CA GLU A 128 -8.91 -18.45 29.99
C GLU A 128 -9.94 -19.38 29.37
N PHE A 129 -11.18 -18.94 29.32
CA PHE A 129 -12.27 -19.70 28.70
C PHE A 129 -12.56 -19.13 27.32
N PHE A 130 -12.79 -20.01 26.36
CA PHE A 130 -13.20 -19.63 25.02
C PHE A 130 -14.46 -20.42 24.61
N ALA A 131 -15.29 -19.77 23.79
CA ALA A 131 -16.42 -20.39 23.14
C ALA A 131 -16.35 -20.08 21.63
N GLY A 132 -16.62 -21.05 20.81
CA GLY A 132 -16.57 -20.92 19.37
C GLY A 132 -17.72 -21.67 18.70
N TYR A 133 -18.11 -21.18 17.52
CA TYR A 133 -19.07 -21.81 16.65
C TYR A 133 -18.34 -22.45 15.47
N SER A 134 -18.72 -23.67 15.09
CA SER A 134 -18.17 -24.33 13.91
C SER A 134 -19.31 -24.76 12.97
N TYR A 135 -19.11 -24.48 11.67
CA TYR A 135 -20.01 -24.88 10.61
C TYR A 135 -19.32 -25.92 9.71
N SER A 136 -20.06 -26.96 9.34
CA SER A 136 -19.60 -27.98 8.40
C SER A 136 -20.79 -28.47 7.58
N ILE A 137 -20.58 -28.86 6.35
CA ILE A 137 -21.64 -29.35 5.45
C ILE A 137 -22.35 -30.59 5.99
N GLU A 138 -21.61 -31.48 6.66
CA GLU A 138 -22.15 -32.70 7.24
C GLU A 138 -22.83 -32.50 8.60
N SER A 139 -22.42 -31.46 9.34
CA SER A 139 -22.93 -31.13 10.66
C SER A 139 -22.98 -29.60 10.81
N PRO A 140 -24.07 -28.96 10.35
CA PRO A 140 -24.11 -27.51 10.21
C PRO A 140 -24.04 -26.73 11.52
N TYR A 141 -24.27 -27.38 12.65
CA TYR A 141 -24.27 -26.70 13.94
C TYR A 141 -23.28 -27.36 14.90
N GLY A 142 -22.27 -26.61 15.28
CA GLY A 142 -21.30 -27.06 16.28
C GLY A 142 -20.93 -25.94 17.25
N ILE A 143 -20.97 -26.25 18.52
CA ILE A 143 -20.52 -25.38 19.60
C ILE A 143 -19.29 -26.02 20.22
N THR A 144 -18.25 -25.21 20.38
CA THR A 144 -17.02 -25.61 21.07
C THR A 144 -16.84 -24.70 22.27
N VAL A 145 -16.65 -25.29 23.43
CA VAL A 145 -16.35 -24.57 24.68
C VAL A 145 -15.08 -25.18 25.26
N GLY A 146 -14.18 -24.35 25.71
CA GLY A 146 -12.94 -24.83 26.28
C GLY A 146 -12.29 -23.85 27.22
N GLY A 147 -11.27 -24.32 27.92
CA GLY A 147 -10.44 -23.52 28.80
C GLY A 147 -8.96 -23.83 28.55
N MET A 148 -8.15 -22.80 28.53
CA MET A 148 -6.71 -22.91 28.38
C MET A 148 -6.01 -22.38 29.62
N GLY A 149 -5.22 -23.23 30.24
CA GLY A 149 -4.32 -22.88 31.33
C GLY A 149 -2.85 -22.97 30.89
N GLN A 150 -1.92 -22.60 31.76
CA GLN A 150 -0.50 -22.55 31.43
C GLN A 150 0.13 -23.88 30.99
N ARG A 151 -0.43 -25.02 31.38
CA ARG A 151 0.13 -26.37 31.06
C ARG A 151 -0.86 -27.31 30.41
N PHE A 152 -2.15 -27.09 30.59
CA PHE A 152 -3.19 -27.94 30.06
C PHE A 152 -4.35 -27.11 29.53
N GLY A 153 -4.85 -27.48 28.37
CA GLY A 153 -6.09 -26.98 27.81
C GLY A 153 -7.06 -28.14 27.63
N TRP A 154 -8.34 -27.88 27.77
CA TRP A 154 -9.40 -28.81 27.47
C TRP A 154 -10.46 -28.12 26.61
N TYR A 155 -11.12 -28.86 25.76
CA TYR A 155 -12.29 -28.39 25.04
C TYR A 155 -13.31 -29.49 24.86
N VAL A 156 -14.56 -29.10 24.80
CA VAL A 156 -15.69 -29.97 24.46
C VAL A 156 -16.33 -29.39 23.21
N ARG A 157 -16.54 -30.24 22.23
CA ARG A 157 -17.21 -29.88 20.98
C ARG A 157 -18.49 -30.68 20.85
N PHE A 158 -19.60 -29.99 20.75
CA PHE A 158 -20.90 -30.57 20.45
C PHE A 158 -21.26 -30.24 19.00
N LYS A 159 -21.60 -31.28 18.22
CA LYS A 159 -22.07 -31.14 16.85
C LYS A 159 -23.42 -31.82 16.69
N THR A 160 -24.33 -31.17 15.99
CA THR A 160 -25.65 -31.71 15.67
C THR A 160 -26.05 -31.35 14.24
N ASN A 161 -26.73 -32.26 13.59
CA ASN A 161 -27.34 -32.07 12.27
C ASN A 161 -28.81 -31.68 12.35
N MET A 162 -29.36 -31.44 13.55
CA MET A 162 -30.78 -31.18 13.80
C MET A 162 -31.74 -32.23 13.24
N SER A 163 -31.32 -33.46 13.15
CA SER A 163 -32.17 -34.56 12.68
C SER A 163 -33.27 -34.97 13.68
N PHE A 164 -33.42 -34.21 14.77
CA PHE A 164 -34.43 -34.51 15.82
C PHE A 164 -35.86 -34.14 15.42
N MET A 165 -36.08 -33.49 14.28
CA MET A 165 -37.43 -33.06 13.90
C MET A 165 -38.17 -34.04 12.97
N ASN A 166 -37.62 -35.19 12.64
CA ASN A 166 -38.34 -36.23 11.90
C ASN A 166 -38.70 -37.43 12.81
N TYR A 167 -39.47 -37.15 13.82
CA TYR A 167 -40.27 -38.16 14.48
C TYR A 167 -41.64 -38.22 13.76
N THR A 168 -41.71 -38.95 12.71
CA THR A 168 -43.01 -39.34 12.12
C THR A 168 -43.54 -40.46 12.98
N ASP A 169 -44.56 -40.18 13.79
CA ASP A 169 -45.39 -41.18 14.36
C ASP A 169 -46.05 -42.03 13.23
N GLU A 170 -45.48 -43.14 12.90
CA GLU A 170 -46.21 -44.20 12.26
C GLU A 170 -47.08 -44.89 13.31
N CYS A 171 -48.22 -44.32 13.58
CA CYS A 171 -49.32 -45.09 14.18
C CYS A 171 -49.93 -45.98 13.12
N ASN A 172 -49.54 -47.23 13.14
CA ASN A 172 -50.22 -48.29 12.42
C ASN A 172 -51.67 -48.45 12.91
N ASN A 173 -52.55 -48.47 11.91
CA ASN A 173 -53.77 -49.27 12.02
C ASN A 173 -53.99 -50.01 10.70
#